data_938e7be279ebf10ebb5c610567f8564d
#
_entry.id   938e7be279ebf10ebb5c610567f8564d
#
_cell.length_a   1.000
_cell.length_b   1.000
_cell.length_c   1.000
_cell.angle_alpha   90.00
_cell.angle_beta   90.00
_cell.angle_gamma   90.00
#
_symmetry.space_group_name_H-M   'P 1'
#
loop_
_entity.id
_entity.type
_entity.pdbx_description
1 polymer ?
#
loop_
_entity_poly.entity_id
_entity_poly.type
_entity_poly.pdbx_seq_one_letter_code
_entity_poly.pdbx_strand_id
1 'polypeptide(L)'
;YKILDYSVYCKRKYWHRGMDRSARGDIRYQYTHQNKVYKSEEKDFLVVYRLFISENCDEMKGQNLSIFNKIKKNNELKVFISPDIKKSKILITKKGLSFRNSWMINLILEIQLIFLVLIGLIIYLIVTSKK
;
A
#
# COMPACT_ATOMS: atom_id res chain seq x y z
N TYR A 1 7.56 1.48 -22.18
CA TYR A 1 7.76 2.51 -21.16
C TYR A 1 9.07 2.29 -20.40
N LYS A 2 9.60 3.37 -19.81
CA LYS A 2 10.79 3.35 -18.96
C LYS A 2 10.47 4.13 -17.68
N ILE A 3 10.75 3.53 -16.52
CA ILE A 3 10.65 4.24 -15.25
C ILE A 3 11.87 5.15 -15.13
N LEU A 4 11.64 6.43 -14.88
CA LEU A 4 12.67 7.43 -14.72
C LEU A 4 13.09 7.56 -13.26
N ASP A 5 12.09 7.60 -12.36
CA ASP A 5 12.32 7.79 -10.94
C ASP A 5 11.16 7.23 -10.12
N TYR A 6 11.46 6.84 -8.87
CA TYR A 6 10.48 6.45 -7.88
C TYR A 6 10.90 7.00 -6.53
N SER A 7 10.15 7.93 -6.01
CA SER A 7 10.43 8.59 -4.73
C SER A 7 9.40 8.20 -3.67
N VAL A 8 9.85 7.96 -2.45
CA VAL A 8 8.98 7.57 -1.33
C VAL A 8 9.08 8.58 -0.21
N TYR A 9 7.95 9.03 0.29
CA TYR A 9 7.84 9.97 1.39
C TYR A 9 6.76 9.56 2.39
N CYS A 10 6.86 10.05 3.63
CA CYS A 10 5.84 9.83 4.63
C CYS A 10 4.90 11.03 4.72
N LYS A 11 3.60 10.73 4.85
CA LYS A 11 2.57 11.74 5.06
C LYS A 11 1.88 11.49 6.40
N ARG A 12 1.77 12.54 7.23
CA ARG A 12 0.96 12.54 8.44
C ARG A 12 -0.43 13.09 8.11
N LYS A 13 -1.48 12.43 8.57
CA LYS A 13 -2.80 13.06 8.62
C LYS A 13 -2.92 13.85 9.93
N TYR A 14 -3.28 15.12 9.82
CA TYR A 14 -3.35 16.04 10.95
C TYR A 14 -4.47 15.73 11.98
N TRP A 15 -5.45 14.91 11.62
CA TRP A 15 -6.69 14.72 12.38
C TRP A 15 -6.63 13.65 13.47
N HIS A 16 -5.64 12.77 13.45
CA HIS A 16 -5.48 11.78 14.52
C HIS A 16 -4.06 11.85 15.05
N ARG A 17 -3.93 12.20 16.32
CA ARG A 17 -2.68 12.32 17.10
C ARG A 17 -1.70 11.16 16.82
N GLY A 18 -0.99 11.19 15.69
CA GLY A 18 0.12 10.29 15.38
C GLY A 18 -0.22 8.91 14.82
N MET A 19 -1.49 8.55 14.63
CA MET A 19 -1.86 7.17 14.21
C MET A 19 -1.91 6.94 12.70
N ASP A 20 -2.06 7.95 11.87
CA ASP A 20 -2.16 7.81 10.41
C ASP A 20 -0.83 8.16 9.73
N ARG A 21 0.18 7.36 9.92
CA ARG A 21 1.39 7.45 9.10
C ARG A 21 1.21 6.57 7.87
N SER A 22 1.41 7.14 6.69
CA SER A 22 1.47 6.41 5.43
C SER A 22 2.78 6.71 4.72
N ALA A 23 3.41 5.68 4.16
CA ALA A 23 4.48 5.86 3.19
C ALA A 23 3.88 5.83 1.79
N ARG A 24 4.13 6.88 1.01
CA ARG A 24 3.57 7.10 -0.32
C ARG A 24 4.69 7.13 -1.34
N GLY A 25 4.47 6.49 -2.47
CA GLY A 25 5.41 6.44 -3.57
C GLY A 25 4.88 7.21 -4.77
N ASP A 26 5.68 8.14 -5.29
CA ASP A 26 5.43 8.84 -6.54
C ASP A 26 6.30 8.24 -7.63
N ILE A 27 5.72 8.01 -8.80
CA ILE A 27 6.42 7.41 -9.93
C ILE A 27 6.49 8.40 -11.09
N ARG A 28 7.69 8.58 -11.65
CA ARG A 28 7.91 9.28 -12.92
C ARG A 28 8.33 8.27 -13.98
N TYR A 29 7.67 8.32 -15.12
CA TYR A 29 7.94 7.41 -16.22
C TYR A 29 7.86 8.11 -17.58
N GLN A 30 8.49 7.51 -18.58
CA GLN A 30 8.35 7.89 -19.96
C GLN A 30 7.78 6.74 -20.78
N TYR A 31 7.02 7.08 -21.80
CA TYR A 31 6.49 6.13 -22.77
C TYR A 31 6.58 6.70 -24.18
N THR A 32 6.62 5.82 -25.16
CA THR A 32 6.65 6.19 -26.57
C THR A 32 5.29 5.87 -27.18
N HIS A 33 4.71 6.85 -27.87
CA HIS A 33 3.48 6.67 -28.62
C HIS A 33 3.62 7.42 -29.96
N GLN A 34 3.31 6.75 -31.07
CA GLN A 34 3.45 7.31 -32.42
C GLN A 34 4.82 7.98 -32.66
N ASN A 35 5.88 7.31 -32.29
CA ASN A 35 7.29 7.78 -32.41
C ASN A 35 7.63 9.05 -31.61
N LYS A 36 6.74 9.52 -30.75
CA LYS A 36 6.98 10.63 -29.82
C LYS A 36 7.15 10.13 -28.40
N VAL A 37 8.11 10.73 -27.67
CA VAL A 37 8.39 10.39 -26.28
C VAL A 37 7.64 11.36 -25.38
N TYR A 38 6.86 10.80 -24.47
CA TYR A 38 6.10 11.52 -23.45
C TYR A 38 6.62 11.20 -22.07
N LYS A 39 6.59 12.20 -21.17
CA LYS A 39 6.91 12.02 -19.75
C LYS A 39 5.65 12.24 -18.92
N SER A 40 5.45 11.43 -17.91
CA SER A 40 4.31 11.51 -17.00
C SER A 40 4.75 11.24 -15.57
N GLU A 41 3.98 11.79 -14.63
CA GLU A 41 4.15 11.58 -13.19
C GLU A 41 2.83 11.13 -12.59
N GLU A 42 2.88 10.17 -11.69
CA GLU A 42 1.73 9.74 -10.93
C GLU A 42 2.06 9.79 -9.43
N LYS A 43 1.30 10.60 -8.70
CA LYS A 43 1.44 10.79 -7.26
C LYS A 43 0.66 9.74 -6.51
N ASP A 44 1.15 9.39 -5.33
CA ASP A 44 0.51 8.38 -4.47
C ASP A 44 0.25 7.05 -5.20
N PHE A 45 1.13 6.68 -6.13
CA PHE A 45 1.02 5.47 -6.96
C PHE A 45 0.94 4.20 -6.11
N LEU A 46 1.75 4.13 -5.06
CA LEU A 46 1.75 3.04 -4.09
C LEU A 46 1.70 3.63 -2.69
N VAL A 47 0.73 3.19 -1.88
CA VAL A 47 0.54 3.68 -0.53
C VAL A 47 0.55 2.52 0.45
N VAL A 48 1.44 2.61 1.46
CA VAL A 48 1.52 1.67 2.57
C VAL A 48 0.96 2.36 3.82
N TYR A 49 -0.08 1.77 4.40
CA TYR A 49 -0.70 2.23 5.65
C TYR A 49 -0.42 1.24 6.78
N ARG A 50 -0.27 1.75 8.01
CA ARG A 50 -0.41 0.95 9.23
C ARG A 50 -1.35 1.62 10.21
N LEU A 51 -2.33 0.86 10.70
CA LEU A 51 -3.46 1.39 11.48
C LEU A 51 -3.19 1.46 12.99
N PHE A 52 -2.40 0.57 13.55
CA PHE A 52 -2.37 0.38 15.00
C PHE A 52 -0.99 0.47 15.69
N ILE A 53 0.09 0.53 14.94
CA ILE A 53 1.43 0.56 15.51
C ILE A 53 2.14 1.81 15.01
N SER A 54 2.66 2.62 15.94
CA SER A 54 3.50 3.77 15.60
C SER A 54 4.83 3.26 15.04
N GLU A 55 4.87 2.96 13.76
CA GLU A 55 6.09 2.55 13.10
C GLU A 55 6.94 3.73 12.70
N ASN A 56 8.23 3.47 12.64
CA ASN A 56 9.18 4.41 12.10
C ASN A 56 8.87 4.63 10.61
N CYS A 57 8.85 5.90 10.20
CA CYS A 57 8.66 6.29 8.80
C CYS A 57 9.64 5.56 7.85
N ASP A 58 10.87 5.36 8.27
CA ASP A 58 11.90 4.72 7.44
C ASP A 58 11.59 3.24 7.18
N GLU A 59 10.99 2.56 8.13
CA GLU A 59 10.54 1.17 7.95
C GLU A 59 9.41 1.08 6.93
N MET A 60 8.40 1.96 7.02
CA MET A 60 7.31 2.01 6.02
C MET A 60 7.81 2.39 4.62
N LYS A 61 8.81 3.29 4.53
CA LYS A 61 9.46 3.60 3.24
C LYS A 61 10.18 2.36 2.68
N GLY A 62 10.91 1.64 3.53
CA GLY A 62 11.59 0.39 3.14
C GLY A 62 10.60 -0.64 2.60
N GLN A 63 9.46 -0.81 3.25
CA GLN A 63 8.39 -1.70 2.78
C GLN A 63 7.81 -1.24 1.45
N ASN A 64 7.52 0.05 1.29
CA ASN A 64 7.00 0.61 0.04
C ASN A 64 7.97 0.36 -1.12
N LEU A 65 9.27 0.62 -0.92
CA LEU A 65 10.32 0.35 -1.90
C LEU A 65 10.45 -1.14 -2.22
N SER A 66 10.37 -2.01 -1.22
CA SER A 66 10.41 -3.46 -1.41
C SER A 66 9.25 -3.95 -2.28
N ILE A 67 8.04 -3.47 -2.00
CA ILE A 67 6.84 -3.78 -2.79
C ILE A 67 7.01 -3.30 -4.23
N PHE A 68 7.43 -2.06 -4.42
CA PHE A 68 7.65 -1.48 -5.74
C PHE A 68 8.68 -2.29 -6.55
N ASN A 69 9.81 -2.64 -5.94
CA ASN A 69 10.84 -3.43 -6.59
C ASN A 69 10.34 -4.82 -6.99
N LYS A 70 9.50 -5.45 -6.16
CA LYS A 70 8.86 -6.74 -6.48
C LYS A 70 7.92 -6.62 -7.68
N ILE A 71 7.06 -5.59 -7.69
CA ILE A 71 6.14 -5.31 -8.81
C ILE A 71 6.92 -5.06 -10.10
N LYS A 72 7.98 -4.26 -10.03
CA LYS A 72 8.87 -3.97 -11.16
C LYS A 72 9.57 -5.24 -11.67
N LYS A 73 10.13 -6.05 -10.77
CA LYS A 73 10.81 -7.30 -11.12
C LYS A 73 9.87 -8.30 -11.81
N ASN A 74 8.61 -8.33 -11.40
CA ASN A 74 7.60 -9.24 -11.95
C ASN A 74 6.95 -8.71 -13.24
N ASN A 75 7.36 -7.55 -13.77
CA ASN A 75 6.73 -6.89 -14.92
C ASN A 75 5.21 -6.68 -14.75
N GLU A 76 4.77 -6.35 -13.53
CA GLU A 76 3.35 -6.18 -13.22
C GLU A 76 2.83 -4.76 -13.49
N LEU A 77 3.66 -3.90 -14.09
CA LEU A 77 3.30 -2.53 -14.46
C LEU A 77 2.84 -2.45 -15.91
N LYS A 78 1.74 -1.75 -16.15
CA LYS A 78 1.27 -1.43 -17.50
C LYS A 78 0.92 0.04 -17.61
N VAL A 79 1.30 0.66 -18.71
CA VAL A 79 0.95 2.06 -19.00
C VAL A 79 -0.27 2.06 -19.93
N PHE A 80 -1.32 2.72 -19.50
CA PHE A 80 -2.51 2.98 -20.27
C PHE A 80 -2.45 4.42 -20.78
N ILE A 81 -2.74 4.62 -22.05
CA ILE A 81 -2.72 5.91 -22.71
C ILE A 81 -4.15 6.24 -23.09
N SER A 82 -4.64 7.43 -22.71
CA SER A 82 -5.94 7.91 -23.14
C SER A 82 -5.96 8.10 -24.67
N PRO A 83 -7.12 7.87 -25.36
CA PRO A 83 -7.26 8.14 -26.79
C PRO A 83 -6.81 9.55 -27.19
N ASP A 84 -7.01 10.54 -26.32
CA ASP A 84 -6.60 11.93 -26.55
C ASP A 84 -5.09 12.18 -26.33
N ILE A 85 -4.30 11.14 -26.05
CA ILE A 85 -2.83 11.17 -25.84
C ILE A 85 -2.38 12.11 -24.71
N LYS A 86 -3.24 12.96 -24.18
CA LYS A 86 -2.95 13.96 -23.15
C LYS A 86 -2.81 13.39 -21.74
N LYS A 87 -3.32 12.20 -21.49
CA LYS A 87 -3.28 11.56 -20.18
C LYS A 87 -2.81 10.12 -20.30
N SER A 88 -1.82 9.76 -19.52
CA SER A 88 -1.42 8.38 -19.34
C SER A 88 -1.54 8.00 -17.87
N LYS A 89 -1.80 6.73 -17.60
CA LYS A 89 -1.88 6.18 -16.26
C LYS A 89 -1.09 4.90 -16.19
N ILE A 90 -0.24 4.77 -15.19
CA ILE A 90 0.45 3.51 -14.91
C ILE A 90 -0.39 2.71 -13.92
N LEU A 91 -0.64 1.46 -14.22
CA LEU A 91 -1.44 0.56 -13.38
C LEU A 91 -0.65 -0.69 -13.04
N ILE A 92 -0.92 -1.20 -11.83
CA ILE A 92 -0.43 -2.50 -11.40
C ILE A 92 -1.42 -3.55 -11.93
N THR A 93 -0.90 -4.55 -12.66
CA THR A 93 -1.73 -5.64 -13.20
C THR A 93 -2.28 -6.53 -12.09
N LYS A 94 -3.25 -7.38 -12.42
CA LYS A 94 -4.07 -8.19 -11.49
C LYS A 94 -3.29 -8.95 -10.40
N LYS A 95 -2.03 -9.31 -10.66
CA LYS A 95 -1.15 -9.95 -9.66
C LYS A 95 -0.76 -9.00 -8.52
N GLY A 96 -0.66 -7.69 -8.78
CA GLY A 96 -0.41 -6.68 -7.74
C GLY A 96 -1.63 -6.44 -6.84
N LEU A 97 -2.85 -6.72 -7.32
CA LEU A 97 -4.07 -6.63 -6.51
C LEU A 97 -4.14 -7.72 -5.42
N SER A 98 -3.45 -8.85 -5.60
CA SER A 98 -3.34 -9.89 -4.55
C SER A 98 -2.62 -9.35 -3.30
N PHE A 99 -1.80 -8.33 -3.45
CA PHE A 99 -1.12 -7.67 -2.34
C PHE A 99 -2.08 -6.85 -1.47
N ARG A 100 -3.07 -6.24 -2.09
CA ARG A 100 -4.16 -5.53 -1.40
C ARG A 100 -5.05 -6.50 -0.62
N ASN A 101 -5.27 -7.70 -1.15
CA ASN A 101 -6.01 -8.77 -0.45
C ASN A 101 -5.22 -9.38 0.71
N SER A 102 -3.89 -9.48 0.61
CA SER A 102 -3.04 -9.95 1.71
C SER A 102 -3.12 -9.04 2.94
N TRP A 103 -3.22 -7.72 2.75
CA TRP A 103 -3.42 -6.78 3.84
C TRP A 103 -4.79 -6.95 4.50
N MET A 104 -5.86 -7.15 3.74
CA MET A 104 -7.19 -7.42 4.27
C MET A 104 -7.23 -8.75 5.05
N ILE A 105 -6.53 -9.77 4.57
CA ILE A 105 -6.44 -11.08 5.26
C ILE A 105 -5.73 -10.91 6.60
N ASN A 106 -4.63 -10.19 6.67
CA ASN A 106 -3.93 -9.93 7.93
C ASN A 106 -4.80 -9.15 8.92
N LEU A 107 -5.53 -8.14 8.45
CA LEU A 107 -6.46 -7.38 9.26
C LEU A 107 -7.59 -8.28 9.82
N ILE A 108 -8.14 -9.15 9.00
CA ILE A 108 -9.18 -10.10 9.42
C ILE A 108 -8.64 -11.07 10.47
N LEU A 109 -7.41 -11.58 10.30
CA LEU A 109 -6.77 -12.48 11.25
C LEU A 109 -6.50 -11.78 12.59
N GLU A 110 -6.06 -10.52 12.57
CA GLU A 110 -5.85 -9.71 13.79
C GLU A 110 -7.17 -9.48 14.54
N ILE A 111 -8.25 -9.16 13.83
CA ILE A 111 -9.59 -9.01 14.43
C ILE A 111 -10.08 -10.32 15.04
N GLN A 112 -9.89 -11.45 14.34
CA GLN A 112 -10.28 -12.76 14.86
C GLN A 112 -9.50 -13.14 16.13
N LEU A 113 -8.23 -12.82 16.19
CA LEU A 113 -7.38 -13.09 17.37
C LEU A 113 -7.86 -12.28 18.58
N ILE A 114 -8.22 -11.00 18.40
CA ILE A 114 -8.78 -10.13 19.44
C ILE A 114 -10.12 -10.72 19.95
N PHE A 115 -10.98 -11.19 19.05
CA PHE A 115 -12.24 -11.80 19.40
C PHE A 115 -12.06 -13.08 20.24
N LEU A 116 -11.12 -13.94 19.88
CA LEU A 116 -10.80 -15.16 20.63
C LEU A 116 -10.29 -14.85 22.05
N VAL A 117 -9.44 -13.83 22.19
CA VAL A 117 -8.96 -13.39 23.50
C VAL A 117 -10.10 -12.86 24.36
N LEU A 118 -11.01 -12.06 23.80
CA LEU A 118 -12.18 -11.53 24.52
C LEU A 118 -13.12 -12.66 24.99
N ILE A 119 -13.39 -13.64 24.13
CA ILE A 119 -14.22 -14.81 24.48
C ILE A 119 -13.56 -15.61 25.60
N GLY A 120 -12.25 -15.85 25.52
CA GLY A 120 -11.50 -16.54 26.57
C GLY A 120 -11.57 -15.80 27.92
N LEU A 121 -11.49 -14.48 27.90
CA LEU A 121 -11.57 -13.63 29.09
C LEU A 121 -12.98 -13.67 29.72
N ILE A 122 -14.04 -13.65 28.91
CA ILE A 122 -15.43 -13.77 29.36
C ILE A 122 -15.66 -15.14 30.01
N ILE A 123 -15.19 -16.22 29.35
CA ILE A 123 -15.31 -17.58 29.92
C ILE A 123 -14.58 -17.67 31.27
N TYR A 124 -13.36 -17.12 31.34
CA TYR A 124 -12.59 -17.10 32.57
C TYR A 124 -13.32 -16.36 33.70
N LEU A 125 -13.92 -15.21 33.44
CA LEU A 125 -14.68 -14.42 34.40
C LEU A 125 -15.92 -15.17 34.87
N ILE A 126 -16.64 -15.88 33.99
CA ILE A 126 -17.82 -16.68 34.34
C ILE A 126 -17.44 -17.85 35.25
N VAL A 127 -16.33 -18.52 34.95
CA VAL A 127 -15.86 -19.67 35.72
C VAL A 127 -15.38 -19.24 37.11
N THR A 128 -14.68 -18.10 37.21
CA THR A 128 -14.17 -17.60 38.49
C THR A 128 -15.24 -16.96 39.36
N SER A 129 -16.31 -16.39 38.75
CA SER A 129 -17.42 -15.83 39.52
C SER A 129 -18.37 -16.87 40.16
N LYS A 130 -18.26 -18.16 39.77
CA LYS A 130 -19.06 -19.26 40.32
C LYS A 130 -18.37 -19.99 41.48
N LYS A 131 -17.20 -19.54 41.92
CA LYS A 131 -16.54 -19.99 43.13
C LYS A 131 -16.77 -19.02 44.27
#